data_d1d4fbdfb420e8caa0d11c0b17a2f485
#
_entry.id   d1d4fbdfb420e8caa0d11c0b17a2f485
#
_cell.length_a   1.000
_cell.length_b   1.000
_cell.length_c   1.000
_cell.angle_alpha   90.00
_cell.angle_beta   90.00
_cell.angle_gamma   90.00
#
_symmetry.space_group_name_H-M   'P 1'
#
loop_
_entity.id
_entity.type
_entity.pdbx_description
1 polymer ?
#
loop_
_entity_poly.entity_id
_entity_poly.type
_entity_poly.pdbx_seq_one_letter_code
_entity_poly.pdbx_strand_id
1 'polypeptide(L)'
;MTATTSARSAPVPAAPGTWVRHATTVPPTDAYPGVDELLASFRALADDHPGLVSERRIGTSTLGEPLYCFTVGDAAEAGGYVVVGGVHPNEPVGAVTALRLATALCEDAGLRAHFEGAWHIVPCVDPDGARLNEGWFATPTDKRAYGRHFYRPAGREQVEWTFPFSYKKAWFDRVLPETHALMRLIDAVRPRLLTTLHNCEAGGVYYYMNRPAPALYDVLAAIPASVGLPLATGEPEAAHVPLYAPAVYGCIDMRDAYDHLEGLGVDAASKIAGASSAAYAERHGTFYFVTEVPHWSHPDADDGTPTEERYADVVRRRSVALAETGAFLGSVLEAADPDLTIPSPFLRAVRDFVPSLPELAALDAARADTLPDRAATVAERYDCEASVHSFRVRFGGMLLRALGAELVAGTATPEVRRRHAELLTAYEEWERAAEPATGEPIEIATLSGVQYAALLAAADHARVSVPAPDPGTDRDLG
;
A
#
# COMPACT_ATOMS: atom_id res chain seq x y z
N MET A 1 -50.24 17.96 18.05
CA MET A 1 -49.14 17.20 18.63
C MET A 1 -47.89 17.61 17.87
N THR A 2 -47.13 18.52 18.43
CA THR A 2 -45.87 19.03 17.86
C THR A 2 -44.76 18.02 18.18
N ALA A 3 -44.24 17.36 17.17
CA ALA A 3 -43.08 16.48 17.31
C ALA A 3 -41.85 17.36 17.62
N THR A 4 -41.35 17.27 18.83
CA THR A 4 -40.06 17.82 19.23
C THR A 4 -38.95 16.99 18.56
N THR A 5 -38.40 17.51 17.50
CA THR A 5 -37.13 17.01 16.92
C THR A 5 -36.04 17.28 17.97
N SER A 6 -35.63 16.24 18.69
CA SER A 6 -34.42 16.28 19.53
C SER A 6 -33.22 16.57 18.62
N ALA A 7 -32.64 17.75 18.78
CA ALA A 7 -31.38 18.09 18.15
C ALA A 7 -30.32 17.08 18.68
N ARG A 8 -29.87 16.15 17.81
CA ARG A 8 -28.71 15.29 18.12
C ARG A 8 -27.53 16.23 18.38
N SER A 9 -26.89 16.09 19.53
CA SER A 9 -25.64 16.80 19.82
C SER A 9 -24.62 16.44 18.77
N ALA A 10 -23.82 17.41 18.29
CA ALA A 10 -22.74 17.15 17.35
C ALA A 10 -21.83 16.02 17.88
N PRO A 11 -21.41 15.08 17.04
CA PRO A 11 -20.54 13.99 17.47
C PRO A 11 -19.21 14.55 17.98
N VAL A 12 -18.74 14.02 19.13
CA VAL A 12 -17.48 14.40 19.76
C VAL A 12 -16.48 13.27 19.50
N PRO A 13 -15.21 13.58 19.14
CA PRO A 13 -14.17 12.55 19.01
C PRO A 13 -13.94 11.82 20.34
N ALA A 14 -13.57 10.54 20.26
CA ALA A 14 -13.14 9.81 21.44
C ALA A 14 -11.81 10.37 21.99
N ALA A 15 -11.53 10.14 23.27
CA ALA A 15 -10.24 10.52 23.84
C ALA A 15 -9.09 9.79 23.10
N PRO A 16 -7.93 10.43 22.85
CA PRO A 16 -6.83 9.86 22.06
C PRO A 16 -6.39 8.45 22.51
N GLY A 17 -6.35 8.18 23.82
CA GLY A 17 -6.00 6.87 24.39
C GLY A 17 -7.02 5.76 24.11
N THR A 18 -8.21 6.08 23.62
CA THR A 18 -9.26 5.10 23.34
C THR A 18 -8.83 4.12 22.26
N TRP A 19 -8.20 4.60 21.19
CA TRP A 19 -7.82 3.79 20.04
C TRP A 19 -6.46 3.12 20.21
N VAL A 20 -5.50 3.74 20.91
CA VAL A 20 -4.15 3.18 21.15
C VAL A 20 -4.21 1.77 21.73
N ARG A 21 -5.12 1.50 22.67
CA ARG A 21 -5.27 0.16 23.29
C ARG A 21 -5.58 -0.95 22.28
N HIS A 22 -6.16 -0.62 21.14
CA HIS A 22 -6.52 -1.61 20.13
C HIS A 22 -5.30 -2.19 19.38
N ALA A 23 -4.14 -1.53 19.47
CA ALA A 23 -2.90 -2.03 18.87
C ALA A 23 -2.45 -3.41 19.43
N THR A 24 -2.92 -3.79 20.62
CA THR A 24 -2.58 -5.07 21.26
C THR A 24 -3.72 -6.07 21.31
N THR A 25 -4.81 -5.85 20.55
CA THR A 25 -6.03 -6.68 20.63
C THR A 25 -6.16 -7.69 19.48
N VAL A 26 -5.20 -7.74 18.56
CA VAL A 26 -5.21 -8.70 17.46
C VAL A 26 -4.65 -10.03 17.98
N PRO A 27 -5.34 -11.16 17.76
CA PRO A 27 -4.83 -12.47 18.16
C PRO A 27 -3.54 -12.82 17.40
N PRO A 28 -2.58 -13.51 18.03
CA PRO A 28 -1.37 -13.99 17.36
C PRO A 28 -1.71 -14.89 16.17
N THR A 29 -0.92 -14.73 15.10
CA THR A 29 -0.93 -15.61 13.93
C THR A 29 0.48 -15.70 13.35
N ASP A 30 0.87 -16.89 12.90
CA ASP A 30 2.22 -17.18 12.41
C ASP A 30 2.34 -17.08 10.88
N ALA A 31 1.20 -16.93 10.19
CA ALA A 31 1.14 -16.89 8.74
C ALA A 31 0.07 -15.91 8.25
N TYR A 32 0.26 -15.39 7.05
CA TYR A 32 -0.79 -14.67 6.35
C TYR A 32 -1.74 -15.63 5.65
N PRO A 33 -3.06 -15.39 5.67
CA PRO A 33 -4.00 -16.24 4.95
C PRO A 33 -3.83 -16.06 3.44
N GLY A 34 -3.94 -17.15 2.70
CA GLY A 34 -4.16 -17.12 1.26
C GLY A 34 -5.55 -16.58 0.91
N VAL A 35 -5.79 -16.29 -0.37
CA VAL A 35 -7.07 -15.72 -0.84
C VAL A 35 -8.27 -16.57 -0.45
N ASP A 36 -8.18 -17.91 -0.62
CA ASP A 36 -9.29 -18.81 -0.33
C ASP A 36 -9.55 -18.93 1.18
N GLU A 37 -8.50 -18.97 2.00
CA GLU A 37 -8.60 -19.01 3.46
C GLU A 37 -9.22 -17.73 4.01
N LEU A 38 -8.80 -16.58 3.47
CA LEU A 38 -9.34 -15.28 3.84
C LEU A 38 -10.85 -15.20 3.54
N LEU A 39 -11.27 -15.60 2.32
CA LEU A 39 -12.67 -15.59 1.94
C LEU A 39 -13.49 -16.58 2.77
N ALA A 40 -12.94 -17.77 3.08
CA ALA A 40 -13.60 -18.74 3.95
C ALA A 40 -13.84 -18.16 5.36
N SER A 41 -12.86 -17.43 5.91
CA SER A 41 -12.98 -16.77 7.22
C SER A 41 -14.08 -15.71 7.24
N PHE A 42 -14.17 -14.88 6.21
CA PHE A 42 -15.23 -13.88 6.09
C PHE A 42 -16.62 -14.50 5.91
N ARG A 43 -16.74 -15.61 5.17
CA ARG A 43 -18.00 -16.35 5.02
C ARG A 43 -18.44 -17.00 6.31
N ALA A 44 -17.52 -17.62 7.06
CA ALA A 44 -17.81 -18.14 8.38
C ALA A 44 -18.36 -17.04 9.30
N LEU A 45 -17.76 -15.83 9.27
CA LEU A 45 -18.25 -14.71 10.04
C LEU A 45 -19.66 -14.26 9.61
N ALA A 46 -19.98 -14.32 8.31
CA ALA A 46 -21.32 -14.00 7.81
C ALA A 46 -22.37 -15.08 8.21
N ASP A 47 -21.97 -16.34 8.22
CA ASP A 47 -22.81 -17.46 8.65
C ASP A 47 -23.09 -17.41 10.17
N ASP A 48 -22.09 -17.00 10.97
CA ASP A 48 -22.23 -16.88 12.43
C ASP A 48 -23.04 -15.63 12.84
N HIS A 49 -23.10 -14.61 11.99
CA HIS A 49 -23.81 -13.35 12.26
C HIS A 49 -24.86 -13.00 11.19
N PRO A 50 -25.85 -13.87 10.94
CA PRO A 50 -26.84 -13.62 9.92
C PRO A 50 -27.69 -12.38 10.23
N GLY A 51 -27.89 -11.54 9.21
CA GLY A 51 -28.60 -10.27 9.35
C GLY A 51 -27.75 -9.10 9.84
N LEU A 52 -26.51 -9.35 10.32
CA LEU A 52 -25.52 -8.32 10.63
C LEU A 52 -24.45 -8.21 9.54
N VAL A 53 -24.00 -9.34 9.02
CA VAL A 53 -23.01 -9.42 7.94
C VAL A 53 -23.68 -9.85 6.65
N SER A 54 -23.44 -9.14 5.57
CA SER A 54 -23.90 -9.52 4.23
C SER A 54 -22.73 -9.61 3.26
N GLU A 55 -22.71 -10.66 2.43
CA GLU A 55 -21.76 -10.85 1.33
C GLU A 55 -22.35 -10.34 0.02
N ARG A 56 -21.57 -9.58 -0.75
CA ARG A 56 -21.94 -9.14 -2.09
C ARG A 56 -20.77 -9.29 -3.04
N ARG A 57 -20.98 -9.95 -4.18
CA ARG A 57 -20.02 -9.92 -5.29
C ARG A 57 -20.07 -8.53 -5.93
N ILE A 58 -18.93 -7.82 -5.95
CA ILE A 58 -18.80 -6.47 -6.50
C ILE A 58 -18.19 -6.45 -7.90
N GLY A 59 -17.53 -7.55 -8.30
CA GLY A 59 -16.90 -7.65 -9.61
C GLY A 59 -16.28 -9.01 -9.89
N THR A 60 -15.42 -9.00 -10.89
CA THR A 60 -14.57 -10.13 -11.29
C THR A 60 -13.22 -9.55 -11.64
N SER A 61 -12.12 -10.20 -11.23
CA SER A 61 -10.76 -9.78 -11.53
C SER A 61 -10.41 -9.99 -13.01
N THR A 62 -9.27 -9.48 -13.40
CA THR A 62 -8.72 -9.62 -14.77
C THR A 62 -8.57 -11.07 -15.19
N LEU A 63 -8.21 -11.99 -14.28
CA LEU A 63 -8.07 -13.43 -14.57
C LEU A 63 -9.31 -14.27 -14.23
N GLY A 64 -10.40 -13.63 -13.76
CA GLY A 64 -11.69 -14.30 -13.58
C GLY A 64 -12.05 -14.63 -12.13
N GLU A 65 -11.24 -14.24 -11.15
CA GLU A 65 -11.54 -14.42 -9.72
C GLU A 65 -12.70 -13.51 -9.30
N PRO A 66 -13.65 -13.98 -8.49
CA PRO A 66 -14.73 -13.15 -8.00
C PRO A 66 -14.25 -12.18 -6.91
N LEU A 67 -14.66 -10.91 -7.02
CA LEU A 67 -14.38 -9.86 -6.04
C LEU A 67 -15.59 -9.71 -5.10
N TYR A 68 -15.33 -9.74 -3.79
CA TYR A 68 -16.39 -9.67 -2.77
C TYR A 68 -16.21 -8.47 -1.85
N CYS A 69 -17.34 -7.92 -1.43
CA CYS A 69 -17.45 -6.95 -0.33
C CYS A 69 -18.34 -7.56 0.75
N PHE A 70 -17.84 -7.58 1.97
CA PHE A 70 -18.60 -7.96 3.17
C PHE A 70 -19.01 -6.69 3.90
N THR A 71 -20.30 -6.54 4.15
CA THR A 71 -20.85 -5.36 4.82
C THR A 71 -21.30 -5.75 6.21
N VAL A 72 -20.78 -5.06 7.22
CA VAL A 72 -21.24 -5.17 8.61
C VAL A 72 -22.12 -3.96 8.93
N GLY A 73 -23.40 -4.20 9.21
CA GLY A 73 -24.42 -3.16 9.41
C GLY A 73 -25.44 -3.10 8.28
N ASP A 74 -26.21 -2.02 8.18
CA ASP A 74 -27.22 -1.86 7.12
C ASP A 74 -26.56 -1.41 5.81
N ALA A 75 -26.52 -2.34 4.84
CA ALA A 75 -25.91 -2.09 3.53
C ALA A 75 -26.64 -1.01 2.69
N ALA A 76 -27.83 -0.60 3.07
CA ALA A 76 -28.61 0.44 2.40
C ALA A 76 -28.25 1.87 2.87
N GLU A 77 -27.52 1.99 3.99
CA GLU A 77 -27.09 3.30 4.50
C GLU A 77 -25.91 3.85 3.68
N ALA A 78 -26.06 5.03 3.11
CA ALA A 78 -24.98 5.79 2.49
C ALA A 78 -24.13 6.50 3.56
N GLY A 79 -22.85 6.77 3.23
CA GLY A 79 -21.95 7.53 4.13
C GLY A 79 -21.32 6.69 5.24
N GLY A 80 -21.20 5.37 5.02
CA GLY A 80 -20.45 4.47 5.88
C GLY A 80 -18.95 4.55 5.69
N TYR A 81 -18.26 3.44 5.94
CA TYR A 81 -16.81 3.30 5.90
C TYR A 81 -16.45 2.23 4.88
N VAL A 82 -15.47 2.50 4.01
CA VAL A 82 -14.96 1.53 3.05
C VAL A 82 -13.52 1.17 3.41
N VAL A 83 -13.26 -0.12 3.56
CA VAL A 83 -11.93 -0.68 3.90
C VAL A 83 -11.54 -1.68 2.83
N VAL A 84 -10.37 -1.52 2.23
CA VAL A 84 -9.91 -2.32 1.10
C VAL A 84 -8.55 -2.93 1.42
N GLY A 85 -8.49 -4.27 1.47
CA GLY A 85 -7.26 -5.04 1.55
C GLY A 85 -6.77 -5.46 0.16
N GLY A 86 -5.47 -5.73 0.06
CA GLY A 86 -4.84 -6.27 -1.14
C GLY A 86 -4.89 -5.36 -2.36
N VAL A 87 -4.83 -4.06 -2.20
CA VAL A 87 -4.65 -3.09 -3.30
C VAL A 87 -3.25 -3.24 -3.93
N HIS A 88 -2.30 -3.65 -3.12
CA HIS A 88 -1.01 -4.17 -3.53
C HIS A 88 -0.91 -5.63 -3.07
N PRO A 89 -0.76 -6.58 -3.98
CA PRO A 89 -0.90 -8.00 -3.65
C PRO A 89 0.24 -8.59 -2.82
N ASN A 90 1.35 -7.86 -2.68
CA ASN A 90 2.48 -8.17 -1.81
C ASN A 90 2.32 -7.63 -0.38
N GLU A 91 1.14 -7.11 -0.01
CA GLU A 91 0.89 -6.41 1.25
C GLU A 91 -0.21 -7.12 2.07
N PRO A 92 0.07 -8.33 2.60
CA PRO A 92 -0.96 -9.20 3.19
C PRO A 92 -1.41 -8.83 4.60
N VAL A 93 -0.74 -7.91 5.32
CA VAL A 93 -1.18 -7.49 6.66
C VAL A 93 -2.60 -6.94 6.63
N GLY A 94 -2.94 -6.25 5.54
CA GLY A 94 -4.29 -5.71 5.32
C GLY A 94 -5.40 -6.77 5.37
N ALA A 95 -5.13 -8.02 4.95
CA ALA A 95 -6.07 -9.13 5.04
C ALA A 95 -6.41 -9.47 6.50
N VAL A 96 -5.38 -9.56 7.36
CA VAL A 96 -5.54 -9.83 8.80
C VAL A 96 -6.25 -8.67 9.49
N THR A 97 -5.90 -7.43 9.15
CA THR A 97 -6.54 -6.22 9.69
C THR A 97 -8.01 -6.14 9.31
N ALA A 98 -8.35 -6.42 8.05
CA ALA A 98 -9.73 -6.44 7.56
C ALA A 98 -10.58 -7.48 8.29
N LEU A 99 -10.03 -8.70 8.48
CA LEU A 99 -10.71 -9.76 9.22
C LEU A 99 -10.87 -9.40 10.71
N ARG A 100 -9.83 -8.83 11.34
CA ARG A 100 -9.90 -8.36 12.73
C ARG A 100 -10.98 -7.28 12.91
N LEU A 101 -11.03 -6.31 11.99
CA LEU A 101 -12.07 -5.27 12.01
C LEU A 101 -13.47 -5.90 11.92
N ALA A 102 -13.71 -6.76 10.93
CA ALA A 102 -14.99 -7.41 10.73
C ALA A 102 -15.43 -8.19 11.97
N THR A 103 -14.51 -8.99 12.55
CA THR A 103 -14.76 -9.74 13.79
C THR A 103 -15.11 -8.81 14.95
N ALA A 104 -14.33 -7.75 15.18
CA ALA A 104 -14.58 -6.80 16.25
C ALA A 104 -15.93 -6.10 16.09
N LEU A 105 -16.30 -5.73 14.87
CA LEU A 105 -17.62 -5.16 14.58
C LEU A 105 -18.76 -6.17 14.81
N CYS A 106 -18.54 -7.44 14.61
CA CYS A 106 -19.54 -8.47 14.91
C CYS A 106 -19.72 -8.71 16.40
N GLU A 107 -18.63 -8.72 17.16
CA GLU A 107 -18.61 -9.04 18.60
C GLU A 107 -18.98 -7.85 19.51
N ASP A 108 -18.60 -6.61 19.12
CA ASP A 108 -18.77 -5.42 19.96
C ASP A 108 -19.87 -4.49 19.42
N ALA A 109 -21.05 -4.60 20.03
CA ALA A 109 -22.19 -3.72 19.73
C ALA A 109 -21.92 -2.26 20.10
N GLY A 110 -21.06 -2.00 21.10
CA GLY A 110 -20.65 -0.65 21.49
C GLY A 110 -19.79 0.01 20.43
N LEU A 111 -18.85 -0.76 19.84
CA LEU A 111 -18.02 -0.30 18.73
C LEU A 111 -18.87 0.06 17.51
N ARG A 112 -19.83 -0.82 17.13
CA ARG A 112 -20.76 -0.52 16.03
C ARG A 112 -21.59 0.74 16.29
N ALA A 113 -22.14 0.85 17.49
CA ALA A 113 -22.95 2.01 17.87
C ALA A 113 -22.15 3.33 17.88
N HIS A 114 -20.86 3.26 18.22
CA HIS A 114 -19.97 4.44 18.19
C HIS A 114 -19.82 5.02 16.79
N PHE A 115 -19.65 4.14 15.78
CA PHE A 115 -19.35 4.60 14.43
C PHE A 115 -20.57 5.03 13.60
N GLU A 116 -21.77 4.63 13.96
CA GLU A 116 -23.01 4.97 13.24
C GLU A 116 -22.86 4.84 11.72
N GLY A 117 -23.27 3.72 11.16
CA GLY A 117 -23.18 3.43 9.71
C GLY A 117 -22.55 2.07 9.41
N ALA A 118 -22.69 1.67 8.17
CA ALA A 118 -22.20 0.38 7.71
C ALA A 118 -20.69 0.41 7.40
N TRP A 119 -20.04 -0.72 7.60
CA TRP A 119 -18.66 -0.96 7.21
C TRP A 119 -18.63 -1.89 6.00
N HIS A 120 -18.12 -1.40 4.88
CA HIS A 120 -17.98 -2.14 3.63
C HIS A 120 -16.53 -2.58 3.49
N ILE A 121 -16.26 -3.86 3.65
CA ILE A 121 -14.92 -4.43 3.71
C ILE A 121 -14.68 -5.29 2.48
N VAL A 122 -13.69 -4.94 1.68
CA VAL A 122 -13.16 -5.75 0.58
C VAL A 122 -11.91 -6.45 1.08
N PRO A 123 -11.93 -7.77 1.33
CA PRO A 123 -10.80 -8.47 1.95
C PRO A 123 -9.54 -8.45 1.09
N CYS A 124 -9.69 -8.64 -0.21
CA CYS A 124 -8.63 -8.63 -1.20
C CYS A 124 -9.20 -8.16 -2.54
N VAL A 125 -8.71 -7.04 -3.06
CA VAL A 125 -9.18 -6.48 -4.32
C VAL A 125 -8.36 -6.94 -5.53
N ASP A 126 -7.09 -7.37 -5.33
CA ASP A 126 -6.24 -8.00 -6.34
C ASP A 126 -5.94 -9.47 -5.96
N PRO A 127 -6.92 -10.38 -6.07
CA PRO A 127 -6.69 -11.79 -5.79
C PRO A 127 -5.73 -12.44 -6.78
N ASP A 128 -5.70 -11.99 -8.04
CA ASP A 128 -4.81 -12.50 -9.08
C ASP A 128 -3.34 -12.33 -8.69
N GLY A 129 -2.98 -11.13 -8.23
CA GLY A 129 -1.64 -10.83 -7.75
C GLY A 129 -1.34 -11.44 -6.38
N ALA A 130 -2.31 -11.50 -5.47
CA ALA A 130 -2.13 -12.08 -4.15
C ALA A 130 -1.73 -13.56 -4.22
N ARG A 131 -2.36 -14.35 -5.11
CA ARG A 131 -2.00 -15.76 -5.35
C ARG A 131 -0.54 -15.94 -5.78
N LEU A 132 0.05 -14.98 -6.46
CA LEU A 132 1.46 -15.02 -6.87
C LEU A 132 2.43 -14.72 -5.71
N ASN A 133 1.92 -14.20 -4.60
CA ASN A 133 2.64 -13.93 -3.36
C ASN A 133 2.45 -15.01 -2.28
N GLU A 134 1.46 -15.89 -2.37
CA GLU A 134 1.17 -16.92 -1.36
C GLU A 134 2.36 -17.82 -1.03
N GLY A 135 3.34 -17.92 -1.95
CA GLY A 135 4.56 -18.70 -1.72
C GLY A 135 5.42 -18.26 -0.54
N TRP A 136 5.24 -17.02 -0.03
CA TRP A 136 5.93 -16.55 1.19
C TRP A 136 4.97 -16.29 2.36
N PHE A 137 3.67 -16.30 2.16
CA PHE A 137 2.68 -16.00 3.21
C PHE A 137 2.73 -16.98 4.39
N ALA A 138 3.10 -18.24 4.14
CA ALA A 138 3.26 -19.25 5.18
C ALA A 138 4.53 -19.09 6.02
N THR A 139 5.51 -18.30 5.55
CA THR A 139 6.81 -18.10 6.20
C THR A 139 7.17 -16.60 6.20
N PRO A 140 6.35 -15.74 6.82
CA PRO A 140 6.45 -14.28 6.69
C PRO A 140 7.74 -13.68 7.29
N THR A 141 8.43 -14.43 8.13
CA THR A 141 9.71 -14.03 8.73
C THR A 141 10.92 -14.41 7.87
N ASP A 142 10.72 -15.23 6.83
CA ASP A 142 11.80 -15.65 5.93
C ASP A 142 11.98 -14.62 4.80
N LYS A 143 12.99 -13.77 4.95
CA LYS A 143 13.35 -12.72 3.97
C LYS A 143 13.69 -13.29 2.59
N ARG A 144 14.24 -14.53 2.53
CA ARG A 144 14.55 -15.19 1.26
C ARG A 144 13.29 -15.67 0.58
N ALA A 145 12.37 -16.29 1.33
CA ALA A 145 11.07 -16.66 0.79
C ALA A 145 10.32 -15.44 0.26
N TYR A 146 10.32 -14.32 1.02
CA TYR A 146 9.75 -13.05 0.56
C TYR A 146 10.34 -12.61 -0.79
N GLY A 147 11.65 -12.43 -0.89
CA GLY A 147 12.28 -11.94 -2.13
C GLY A 147 12.08 -12.86 -3.33
N ARG A 148 12.13 -14.18 -3.13
CA ARG A 148 11.98 -15.20 -4.19
C ARG A 148 10.54 -15.39 -4.67
N HIS A 149 9.56 -15.06 -3.84
CA HIS A 149 8.14 -15.18 -4.15
C HIS A 149 7.43 -13.83 -4.29
N PHE A 150 8.15 -12.73 -4.13
CA PHE A 150 7.60 -11.38 -4.30
C PHE A 150 7.02 -11.19 -5.70
N TYR A 151 5.82 -10.59 -5.75
CA TYR A 151 5.20 -10.12 -6.98
C TYR A 151 4.48 -8.79 -6.72
N ARG A 152 4.75 -7.82 -7.57
CA ARG A 152 3.98 -6.58 -7.70
C ARG A 152 3.65 -6.34 -9.17
N PRO A 153 2.40 -6.04 -9.53
CA PRO A 153 2.03 -5.75 -10.91
C PRO A 153 2.75 -4.50 -11.45
N ALA A 154 2.93 -4.43 -12.76
CA ALA A 154 3.36 -3.21 -13.43
C ALA A 154 2.47 -2.03 -13.04
N GLY A 155 2.98 -0.79 -13.05
CA GLY A 155 2.25 0.39 -12.56
C GLY A 155 0.87 0.57 -13.17
N ARG A 156 0.72 0.24 -14.48
CA ARG A 156 -0.56 0.27 -15.20
C ARG A 156 -1.43 -0.97 -15.01
N GLU A 157 -1.01 -1.90 -14.17
CA GLU A 157 -1.73 -3.11 -13.75
C GLU A 157 -1.97 -3.11 -12.23
N GLN A 158 -1.70 -2.01 -11.51
CA GLN A 158 -1.98 -1.86 -10.08
C GLN A 158 -3.36 -1.23 -9.87
N VAL A 159 -4.18 -1.87 -9.06
CA VAL A 159 -5.56 -1.42 -8.80
C VAL A 159 -5.59 0.01 -8.27
N GLU A 160 -4.67 0.34 -7.34
CA GLU A 160 -4.60 1.68 -6.72
C GLU A 160 -4.32 2.82 -7.71
N TRP A 161 -3.64 2.54 -8.83
CA TRP A 161 -3.14 3.56 -9.77
C TRP A 161 -3.80 3.49 -11.15
N THR A 162 -4.99 2.89 -11.26
CA THR A 162 -5.69 2.71 -12.54
C THR A 162 -7.08 3.31 -12.57
N PHE A 163 -7.35 4.31 -11.72
CA PHE A 163 -8.55 5.13 -11.84
C PHE A 163 -8.43 6.10 -13.01
N PRO A 164 -9.56 6.51 -13.65
CA PRO A 164 -9.52 7.43 -14.78
C PRO A 164 -8.80 8.73 -14.43
N PHE A 165 -7.95 9.21 -15.33
CA PHE A 165 -7.16 10.42 -15.11
C PHE A 165 -7.07 11.26 -16.39
N SER A 166 -7.19 12.57 -16.22
CA SER A 166 -6.99 13.55 -17.29
C SER A 166 -6.41 14.84 -16.70
N TYR A 167 -5.18 15.16 -17.11
CA TYR A 167 -4.53 16.39 -16.69
C TYR A 167 -3.50 16.82 -17.74
N LYS A 168 -3.57 18.06 -18.22
CA LYS A 168 -2.70 18.59 -19.28
C LYS A 168 -2.60 17.62 -20.48
N LYS A 169 -1.43 16.98 -20.70
CA LYS A 169 -1.19 16.01 -21.78
C LYS A 169 -1.40 14.56 -21.35
N ALA A 170 -1.51 14.30 -20.05
CA ALA A 170 -1.72 12.94 -19.55
C ALA A 170 -3.20 12.55 -19.67
N TRP A 171 -3.42 11.33 -20.14
CA TRP A 171 -4.74 10.73 -20.26
C TRP A 171 -4.64 9.24 -19.94
N PHE A 172 -5.53 8.76 -19.08
CA PHE A 172 -5.65 7.34 -18.77
C PHE A 172 -7.11 6.93 -18.61
N ASP A 173 -7.51 5.90 -19.37
CA ASP A 173 -8.87 5.33 -19.38
C ASP A 173 -8.88 3.78 -19.41
N ARG A 174 -7.70 3.16 -19.30
CA ARG A 174 -7.56 1.69 -19.26
C ARG A 174 -7.74 1.16 -17.85
N VAL A 175 -8.95 1.39 -17.32
CA VAL A 175 -9.35 1.02 -15.96
C VAL A 175 -9.44 -0.50 -15.84
N LEU A 176 -8.82 -1.07 -14.80
CA LEU A 176 -8.92 -2.50 -14.52
C LEU A 176 -10.33 -2.90 -14.08
N PRO A 177 -10.76 -4.15 -14.31
CA PRO A 177 -12.04 -4.67 -13.77
C PRO A 177 -12.15 -4.50 -12.25
N GLU A 178 -11.06 -4.71 -11.51
CA GLU A 178 -10.93 -4.53 -10.06
C GLU A 178 -11.17 -3.08 -9.67
N THR A 179 -10.52 -2.15 -10.37
CA THR A 179 -10.69 -0.71 -10.15
C THR A 179 -12.12 -0.27 -10.47
N HIS A 180 -12.73 -0.79 -11.55
CA HIS A 180 -14.14 -0.55 -11.84
C HIS A 180 -15.06 -1.06 -10.73
N ALA A 181 -14.74 -2.19 -10.10
CA ALA A 181 -15.50 -2.69 -8.96
C ALA A 181 -15.42 -1.75 -7.77
N LEU A 182 -14.22 -1.22 -7.47
CA LEU A 182 -14.04 -0.20 -6.41
C LEU A 182 -14.75 1.11 -6.73
N MET A 183 -14.66 1.60 -7.97
CA MET A 183 -15.37 2.82 -8.39
C MET A 183 -16.87 2.71 -8.09
N ARG A 184 -17.50 1.61 -8.53
CA ARG A 184 -18.93 1.37 -8.25
C ARG A 184 -19.24 1.27 -6.75
N LEU A 185 -18.36 0.68 -5.97
CA LEU A 185 -18.52 0.60 -4.51
C LEU A 185 -18.43 2.00 -3.88
N ILE A 186 -17.40 2.77 -4.23
CA ILE A 186 -17.18 4.13 -3.72
C ILE A 186 -18.37 5.03 -4.08
N ASP A 187 -18.84 4.99 -5.35
CA ASP A 187 -19.97 5.81 -5.81
C ASP A 187 -21.30 5.42 -5.14
N ALA A 188 -21.51 4.13 -4.89
CA ALA A 188 -22.71 3.64 -4.21
C ALA A 188 -22.73 3.99 -2.72
N VAL A 189 -21.59 3.86 -2.03
CA VAL A 189 -21.48 4.10 -0.58
C VAL A 189 -21.29 5.58 -0.26
N ARG A 190 -20.54 6.33 -1.09
CA ARG A 190 -20.12 7.72 -0.81
C ARG A 190 -19.53 7.82 0.61
N PRO A 191 -18.45 7.07 0.90
CA PRO A 191 -18.00 6.83 2.26
C PRO A 191 -17.48 8.09 2.95
N ARG A 192 -17.66 8.18 4.27
CA ARG A 192 -16.98 9.19 5.09
C ARG A 192 -15.48 8.92 5.18
N LEU A 193 -15.11 7.64 5.27
CA LEU A 193 -13.73 7.16 5.22
C LEU A 193 -13.58 6.12 4.12
N LEU A 194 -12.56 6.29 3.30
CA LEU A 194 -11.97 5.23 2.50
C LEU A 194 -10.56 4.97 3.03
N THR A 195 -10.25 3.73 3.35
CA THR A 195 -8.89 3.31 3.68
C THR A 195 -8.49 2.12 2.86
N THR A 196 -7.32 2.19 2.26
CA THR A 196 -6.61 1.07 1.68
C THR A 196 -5.53 0.62 2.65
N LEU A 197 -5.38 -0.70 2.82
CA LEU A 197 -4.51 -1.28 3.84
C LEU A 197 -3.19 -1.67 3.20
N HIS A 198 -2.11 -1.07 3.65
CA HIS A 198 -0.79 -1.14 3.04
C HIS A 198 0.30 -1.66 3.99
N ASN A 199 1.39 -2.12 3.38
CA ASN A 199 2.63 -2.51 4.06
C ASN A 199 3.85 -1.95 3.31
N CYS A 200 4.84 -1.47 4.06
CA CYS A 200 6.19 -1.31 3.55
C CYS A 200 7.09 -2.50 3.91
N GLU A 201 8.27 -2.58 3.33
CA GLU A 201 9.18 -3.69 3.58
C GLU A 201 9.83 -3.59 4.95
N ALA A 202 10.52 -2.49 5.19
CA ALA A 202 11.33 -2.31 6.40
C ALA A 202 11.30 -0.86 6.90
N GLY A 203 11.73 -0.67 8.12
CA GLY A 203 11.83 0.66 8.72
C GLY A 203 10.82 0.90 9.82
N GLY A 204 10.07 1.99 9.72
CA GLY A 204 9.06 2.44 10.69
C GLY A 204 7.66 2.55 10.11
N VAL A 205 6.72 2.91 10.96
CA VAL A 205 5.31 3.17 10.59
C VAL A 205 5.17 4.59 10.05
N TYR A 206 4.38 4.75 8.98
CA TYR A 206 4.02 6.06 8.45
C TYR A 206 2.60 6.07 7.88
N TYR A 207 2.11 7.27 7.55
CA TYR A 207 0.70 7.48 7.22
C TYR A 207 0.56 8.40 6.01
N TYR A 208 -0.46 8.12 5.18
CA TYR A 208 -0.92 9.03 4.16
C TYR A 208 -2.37 9.48 4.44
N MET A 209 -2.66 10.74 4.13
CA MET A 209 -4.02 11.27 4.18
C MET A 209 -4.23 12.33 3.10
N ASN A 210 -5.45 12.42 2.56
CA ASN A 210 -5.74 13.35 1.46
C ASN A 210 -5.86 14.82 1.90
N ARG A 211 -5.90 15.10 3.20
CA ARG A 211 -5.90 16.45 3.77
C ARG A 211 -5.38 16.46 5.19
N PRO A 212 -4.80 17.58 5.68
CA PRO A 212 -4.32 17.68 7.05
C PRO A 212 -5.40 17.37 8.08
N ALA A 213 -5.06 16.58 9.09
CA ALA A 213 -5.93 16.23 10.21
C ALA A 213 -5.18 16.34 11.56
N PRO A 214 -4.88 17.57 12.06
CA PRO A 214 -4.04 17.76 13.24
C PRO A 214 -4.53 17.03 14.48
N ALA A 215 -5.84 16.79 14.61
CA ALA A 215 -6.42 16.05 15.72
C ALA A 215 -5.97 14.56 15.77
N LEU A 216 -5.43 14.02 14.66
CA LEU A 216 -4.93 12.65 14.58
C LEU A 216 -3.44 12.51 14.92
N TYR A 217 -2.62 13.55 14.77
CA TYR A 217 -1.16 13.39 14.75
C TYR A 217 -0.60 12.76 16.03
N ASP A 218 -1.07 13.20 17.21
CA ASP A 218 -0.61 12.68 18.50
C ASP A 218 -1.00 11.19 18.68
N VAL A 219 -2.23 10.81 18.31
CA VAL A 219 -2.67 9.41 18.45
C VAL A 219 -1.97 8.51 17.44
N LEU A 220 -1.71 8.98 16.21
CA LEU A 220 -0.96 8.23 15.20
C LEU A 220 0.50 7.99 15.63
N ALA A 221 1.13 8.94 16.31
CA ALA A 221 2.45 8.75 16.89
C ALA A 221 2.42 7.79 18.11
N ALA A 222 1.38 7.87 18.93
CA ALA A 222 1.25 7.05 20.14
C ALA A 222 0.97 5.56 19.85
N ILE A 223 0.26 5.25 18.75
CA ILE A 223 -0.11 3.88 18.40
C ILE A 223 1.13 2.97 18.20
N PRO A 224 2.06 3.23 17.24
CA PRO A 224 3.24 2.39 17.08
C PRO A 224 4.15 2.43 18.31
N ALA A 225 4.29 3.58 18.98
CA ALA A 225 5.08 3.68 20.20
C ALA A 225 4.56 2.77 21.33
N SER A 226 3.24 2.53 21.40
CA SER A 226 2.63 1.65 22.42
C SER A 226 3.03 0.18 22.30
N VAL A 227 3.51 -0.23 21.13
CA VAL A 227 3.99 -1.60 20.82
C VAL A 227 5.47 -1.63 20.46
N GLY A 228 6.21 -0.54 20.72
CA GLY A 228 7.66 -0.47 20.53
C GLY A 228 8.11 -0.37 19.08
N LEU A 229 7.23 0.04 18.15
CA LEU A 229 7.61 0.27 16.76
C LEU A 229 8.00 1.74 16.52
N PRO A 230 9.05 1.99 15.73
CA PRO A 230 9.46 3.34 15.35
C PRO A 230 8.51 3.96 14.31
N LEU A 231 8.55 5.29 14.19
CA LEU A 231 8.01 6.00 13.04
C LEU A 231 9.07 6.05 11.91
N ALA A 232 8.64 5.98 10.65
CA ALA A 232 9.53 6.22 9.52
C ALA A 232 9.76 7.72 9.34
N THR A 233 10.85 8.24 9.86
CA THR A 233 11.19 9.68 9.81
C THR A 233 12.36 9.99 8.89
N GLY A 234 12.81 9.02 8.10
CA GLY A 234 13.88 9.16 7.11
C GLY A 234 13.40 9.73 5.78
N GLU A 235 13.66 9.02 4.70
CA GLU A 235 13.31 9.45 3.33
C GLU A 235 11.83 9.22 3.02
N PRO A 236 11.10 10.20 2.48
CA PRO A 236 9.76 9.97 1.96
C PRO A 236 9.80 9.13 0.67
N GLU A 237 8.76 8.33 0.42
CA GLU A 237 8.65 7.55 -0.83
C GLU A 237 8.63 8.45 -2.08
N ALA A 238 8.03 9.64 -1.96
CA ALA A 238 7.98 10.63 -3.02
C ALA A 238 8.39 12.02 -2.47
N ALA A 239 9.48 12.58 -2.99
CA ALA A 239 10.07 13.81 -2.48
C ALA A 239 9.16 15.06 -2.59
N HIS A 240 8.10 15.01 -3.40
CA HIS A 240 7.18 16.13 -3.64
C HIS A 240 5.91 16.10 -2.77
N VAL A 241 5.68 15.03 -1.99
CA VAL A 241 4.49 14.95 -1.13
C VAL A 241 4.59 15.89 0.08
N PRO A 242 3.49 16.53 0.50
CA PRO A 242 3.48 17.35 1.70
C PRO A 242 3.74 16.52 2.96
N LEU A 243 4.61 17.02 3.84
CA LEU A 243 4.80 16.48 5.19
C LEU A 243 3.92 17.28 6.15
N TYR A 244 2.93 16.64 6.79
CA TYR A 244 2.01 17.29 7.72
C TYR A 244 2.46 17.22 9.18
N ALA A 245 3.09 16.10 9.55
CA ALA A 245 3.72 15.84 10.84
C ALA A 245 4.78 14.75 10.68
N PRO A 246 5.64 14.47 11.68
CA PRO A 246 6.60 13.36 11.58
C PRO A 246 5.91 12.06 11.13
N ALA A 247 6.38 11.46 10.03
CA ALA A 247 5.84 10.27 9.39
C ALA A 247 4.34 10.36 8.95
N VAL A 248 3.80 11.57 8.79
CA VAL A 248 2.43 11.80 8.28
C VAL A 248 2.48 12.65 7.03
N TYR A 249 2.14 12.07 5.90
CA TYR A 249 2.28 12.66 4.58
C TYR A 249 0.92 12.93 3.91
N GLY A 250 0.90 13.88 2.98
CA GLY A 250 -0.18 14.02 2.01
C GLY A 250 -0.18 12.85 1.02
N CYS A 251 -1.35 12.47 0.50
CA CYS A 251 -1.42 11.46 -0.56
C CYS A 251 -0.70 11.93 -1.82
N ILE A 252 -0.16 10.96 -2.56
CA ILE A 252 0.42 11.23 -3.87
C ILE A 252 -0.72 11.62 -4.83
N ASP A 253 -0.75 12.88 -5.27
CA ASP A 253 -1.64 13.35 -6.34
C ASP A 253 -0.90 13.31 -7.68
N MET A 254 -1.53 12.69 -8.68
CA MET A 254 -0.92 12.56 -10.01
C MET A 254 -0.81 13.88 -10.77
N ARG A 255 -1.55 14.92 -10.38
CA ARG A 255 -1.39 16.28 -10.93
C ARG A 255 -0.13 16.93 -10.39
N ASP A 256 0.11 16.81 -9.07
CA ASP A 256 1.31 17.32 -8.42
C ASP A 256 2.55 16.56 -8.92
N ALA A 257 2.45 15.23 -9.08
CA ALA A 257 3.49 14.40 -9.69
C ALA A 257 3.79 14.82 -11.14
N TYR A 258 2.74 15.10 -11.94
CA TYR A 258 2.90 15.61 -13.29
C TYR A 258 3.65 16.94 -13.31
N ASP A 259 3.22 17.90 -12.48
CA ASP A 259 3.81 19.24 -12.43
C ASP A 259 5.26 19.19 -11.92
N HIS A 260 5.56 18.31 -10.97
CA HIS A 260 6.92 18.08 -10.49
C HIS A 260 7.82 17.54 -11.61
N LEU A 261 7.40 16.49 -12.33
CA LEU A 261 8.15 15.91 -13.45
C LEU A 261 8.34 16.91 -14.61
N GLU A 262 7.28 17.65 -14.96
CA GLU A 262 7.35 18.69 -15.98
C GLU A 262 8.34 19.79 -15.59
N GLY A 263 8.37 20.19 -14.31
CA GLY A 263 9.34 21.15 -13.76
C GLY A 263 10.79 20.67 -13.84
N LEU A 264 11.01 19.36 -13.82
CA LEU A 264 12.33 18.72 -14.01
C LEU A 264 12.68 18.49 -15.50
N GLY A 265 11.80 18.90 -16.44
CA GLY A 265 12.02 18.72 -17.87
C GLY A 265 11.77 17.28 -18.36
N VAL A 266 11.10 16.45 -17.58
CA VAL A 266 10.72 15.08 -17.93
C VAL A 266 9.40 15.08 -18.71
N ASP A 267 9.22 14.16 -19.67
CA ASP A 267 7.92 13.93 -20.30
C ASP A 267 6.95 13.26 -19.30
N ALA A 268 6.31 14.10 -18.49
CA ALA A 268 5.40 13.66 -17.43
C ALA A 268 4.24 12.81 -17.95
N ALA A 269 3.71 13.11 -19.15
CA ALA A 269 2.60 12.37 -19.72
C ALA A 269 2.91 10.89 -19.97
N SER A 270 4.17 10.56 -20.28
CA SER A 270 4.62 9.17 -20.50
C SER A 270 4.77 8.38 -19.18
N LYS A 271 4.92 9.08 -18.04
CA LYS A 271 5.21 8.49 -16.73
C LYS A 271 3.97 8.29 -15.87
N ILE A 272 2.94 9.08 -16.10
CA ILE A 272 1.69 8.99 -15.33
C ILE A 272 0.83 7.84 -15.86
N ALA A 273 0.38 6.96 -14.95
CA ALA A 273 -0.66 5.99 -15.20
C ALA A 273 -2.04 6.62 -14.94
N GLY A 274 -2.91 5.97 -14.16
CA GLY A 274 -4.18 6.55 -13.73
C GLY A 274 -4.07 7.38 -12.45
N ALA A 275 -5.21 7.87 -11.97
CA ALA A 275 -5.35 8.44 -10.64
C ALA A 275 -5.40 7.34 -9.56
N SER A 276 -5.33 7.75 -8.28
CA SER A 276 -5.50 6.87 -7.13
C SER A 276 -6.96 6.75 -6.69
N SER A 277 -7.25 5.76 -5.84
CA SER A 277 -8.53 5.62 -5.14
C SER A 277 -8.82 6.85 -4.26
N ALA A 278 -7.80 7.46 -3.66
CA ALA A 278 -7.90 8.71 -2.90
C ALA A 278 -8.46 9.84 -3.75
N ALA A 279 -7.84 10.10 -4.89
CA ALA A 279 -8.27 11.16 -5.81
C ALA A 279 -9.68 10.91 -6.38
N TYR A 280 -10.02 9.63 -6.61
CA TYR A 280 -11.36 9.27 -7.07
C TYR A 280 -12.43 9.52 -6.00
N ALA A 281 -12.18 9.16 -4.75
CA ALA A 281 -13.13 9.31 -3.65
C ALA A 281 -13.32 10.78 -3.19
N GLU A 282 -12.38 11.67 -3.51
CA GLU A 282 -12.44 13.08 -3.14
C GLU A 282 -13.70 13.79 -3.66
N ARG A 283 -14.26 13.35 -4.82
CA ARG A 283 -15.53 13.87 -5.37
C ARG A 283 -16.71 13.75 -4.42
N HIS A 284 -16.64 12.84 -3.45
CA HIS A 284 -17.66 12.62 -2.43
C HIS A 284 -17.31 13.29 -1.10
N GLY A 285 -16.20 14.05 -1.01
CA GLY A 285 -15.73 14.66 0.24
C GLY A 285 -15.15 13.65 1.22
N THR A 286 -14.89 12.42 0.78
CA THR A 286 -14.35 11.31 1.57
C THR A 286 -13.03 11.70 2.24
N PHE A 287 -12.85 11.35 3.51
CA PHE A 287 -11.54 11.34 4.12
C PHE A 287 -10.83 10.06 3.71
N TYR A 288 -9.66 10.20 3.10
CA TYR A 288 -8.82 9.06 2.73
C TYR A 288 -7.65 8.93 3.68
N PHE A 289 -7.37 7.70 4.09
CA PHE A 289 -6.35 7.41 5.09
C PHE A 289 -5.64 6.09 4.80
N VAL A 290 -4.33 6.07 4.94
CA VAL A 290 -3.47 4.89 4.82
C VAL A 290 -2.57 4.78 6.04
N THR A 291 -2.39 3.56 6.50
CA THR A 291 -1.34 3.19 7.47
C THR A 291 -0.39 2.23 6.79
N GLU A 292 0.86 2.63 6.65
CA GLU A 292 1.96 1.79 6.21
C GLU A 292 2.64 1.17 7.42
N VAL A 293 2.70 -0.16 7.46
CA VAL A 293 3.39 -0.91 8.53
C VAL A 293 4.50 -1.76 7.94
N PRO A 294 5.71 -1.74 8.51
CA PRO A 294 6.85 -2.45 7.95
C PRO A 294 6.84 -3.95 8.33
N HIS A 295 7.19 -4.84 7.38
CA HIS A 295 7.37 -6.26 7.71
C HIS A 295 8.55 -6.49 8.67
N TRP A 296 9.59 -5.66 8.55
CA TRP A 296 10.79 -5.73 9.37
C TRP A 296 11.10 -4.37 10.00
N SER A 297 11.40 -4.36 11.28
CA SER A 297 11.79 -3.16 12.03
C SER A 297 13.31 -3.03 12.10
N HIS A 298 13.80 -1.81 11.97
CA HIS A 298 15.22 -1.48 12.14
C HIS A 298 15.38 -0.35 13.16
N PRO A 299 16.34 -0.44 14.08
CA PRO A 299 16.52 0.59 15.11
C PRO A 299 16.90 1.96 14.55
N ASP A 300 17.49 2.01 13.37
CA ASP A 300 17.89 3.26 12.72
C ASP A 300 16.71 4.00 12.04
N ALA A 301 15.53 3.40 11.95
CA ALA A 301 14.41 3.94 11.16
C ALA A 301 13.85 5.29 11.67
N ASP A 302 14.01 5.60 12.96
CA ASP A 302 13.57 6.86 13.58
C ASP A 302 14.71 7.62 14.28
N ASP A 303 15.98 7.20 14.07
CA ASP A 303 17.13 7.86 14.66
C ASP A 303 17.46 9.18 13.93
N GLY A 304 17.01 10.28 14.52
CA GLY A 304 17.28 11.64 14.05
C GLY A 304 18.70 12.15 14.35
N THR A 305 19.61 11.32 14.89
CA THR A 305 20.98 11.74 15.20
C THR A 305 21.72 12.10 13.90
N PRO A 306 22.35 13.30 13.82
CA PRO A 306 23.15 13.66 12.66
C PRO A 306 24.38 12.75 12.51
N THR A 307 24.63 12.31 11.28
CA THR A 307 25.85 11.56 10.91
C THR A 307 27.00 12.51 10.55
N GLU A 308 28.17 11.97 10.24
CA GLU A 308 29.30 12.76 9.68
C GLU A 308 29.16 13.02 8.17
N GLU A 309 28.19 12.35 7.51
CA GLU A 309 27.98 12.45 6.07
C GLU A 309 27.02 13.58 5.72
N ARG A 310 27.25 14.25 4.59
CA ARG A 310 26.28 15.23 4.06
C ARG A 310 25.08 14.50 3.46
N TYR A 311 23.89 15.03 3.71
CA TYR A 311 22.66 14.45 3.18
C TYR A 311 22.68 14.31 1.64
N ALA A 312 23.16 15.33 0.93
CA ALA A 312 23.33 15.25 -0.52
C ALA A 312 24.24 14.11 -0.98
N ASP A 313 25.27 13.76 -0.20
CA ASP A 313 26.20 12.69 -0.56
C ASP A 313 25.59 11.31 -0.33
N VAL A 314 24.77 11.16 0.71
CA VAL A 314 23.98 9.93 0.95
C VAL A 314 23.00 9.68 -0.21
N VAL A 315 22.28 10.73 -0.65
CA VAL A 315 21.35 10.63 -1.80
C VAL A 315 22.10 10.33 -3.10
N ARG A 316 23.27 10.95 -3.36
CA ARG A 316 24.10 10.62 -4.53
C ARG A 316 24.56 9.16 -4.52
N ARG A 317 24.97 8.63 -3.36
CA ARG A 317 25.36 7.23 -3.23
C ARG A 317 24.20 6.29 -3.57
N ARG A 318 22.97 6.59 -3.10
CA ARG A 318 21.76 5.86 -3.51
C ARG A 318 21.55 5.93 -5.02
N SER A 319 21.64 7.10 -5.61
CA SER A 319 21.54 7.31 -7.06
C SER A 319 22.49 6.41 -7.85
N VAL A 320 23.79 6.39 -7.48
CA VAL A 320 24.79 5.53 -8.12
C VAL A 320 24.42 4.06 -8.00
N ALA A 321 24.05 3.59 -6.81
CA ALA A 321 23.69 2.19 -6.58
C ALA A 321 22.42 1.76 -7.34
N LEU A 322 21.43 2.65 -7.49
CA LEU A 322 20.24 2.41 -8.31
C LEU A 322 20.57 2.37 -9.80
N ALA A 323 21.45 3.27 -10.29
CA ALA A 323 21.90 3.25 -11.67
C ALA A 323 22.64 1.96 -12.02
N GLU A 324 23.56 1.49 -11.18
CA GLU A 324 24.28 0.23 -11.34
C GLU A 324 23.31 -0.97 -11.34
N THR A 325 22.35 -0.99 -10.41
CA THR A 325 21.34 -2.05 -10.33
C THR A 325 20.48 -2.07 -11.59
N GLY A 326 20.00 -0.90 -12.04
CA GLY A 326 19.19 -0.76 -13.24
C GLY A 326 19.95 -1.15 -14.51
N ALA A 327 21.23 -0.76 -14.62
CA ALA A 327 22.08 -1.15 -15.75
C ALA A 327 22.30 -2.66 -15.82
N PHE A 328 22.56 -3.31 -14.69
CA PHE A 328 22.73 -4.76 -14.62
C PHE A 328 21.44 -5.51 -14.98
N LEU A 329 20.33 -5.22 -14.30
CA LEU A 329 19.03 -5.85 -14.56
C LEU A 329 18.57 -5.59 -16.01
N GLY A 330 18.75 -4.35 -16.49
CA GLY A 330 18.46 -3.96 -17.87
C GLY A 330 19.24 -4.78 -18.87
N SER A 331 20.56 -4.98 -18.66
CA SER A 331 21.40 -5.77 -19.56
C SER A 331 20.97 -7.26 -19.62
N VAL A 332 20.54 -7.81 -18.48
CA VAL A 332 20.01 -9.18 -18.41
C VAL A 332 18.69 -9.28 -19.16
N LEU A 333 17.77 -8.34 -18.91
CA LEU A 333 16.46 -8.32 -19.55
C LEU A 333 16.58 -8.12 -21.07
N GLU A 334 17.30 -7.11 -21.53
CA GLU A 334 17.48 -6.81 -22.96
C GLU A 334 18.08 -7.98 -23.74
N ALA A 335 19.06 -8.68 -23.16
CA ALA A 335 19.69 -9.82 -23.81
C ALA A 335 18.79 -11.06 -23.88
N ALA A 336 17.90 -11.24 -22.88
CA ALA A 336 16.99 -12.38 -22.84
C ALA A 336 15.67 -12.12 -23.59
N ASP A 337 15.20 -10.88 -23.62
CA ASP A 337 13.85 -10.48 -24.06
C ASP A 337 13.44 -11.03 -25.44
N PRO A 338 14.32 -11.05 -26.49
CA PRO A 338 13.95 -11.60 -27.78
C PRO A 338 13.62 -13.11 -27.77
N ASP A 339 14.08 -13.81 -26.74
CA ASP A 339 13.93 -15.26 -26.57
C ASP A 339 12.86 -15.65 -25.58
N LEU A 340 12.22 -14.66 -24.90
CA LEU A 340 11.16 -14.89 -23.92
C LEU A 340 9.81 -15.08 -24.62
N THR A 341 9.25 -16.29 -24.49
CA THR A 341 8.01 -16.70 -25.18
C THR A 341 6.79 -16.72 -24.26
N ILE A 342 7.00 -16.74 -22.93
CA ILE A 342 5.95 -16.82 -21.93
C ILE A 342 5.57 -15.41 -21.46
N PRO A 343 4.37 -14.89 -21.78
CA PRO A 343 3.92 -13.57 -21.36
C PRO A 343 3.47 -13.58 -19.87
N SER A 344 4.39 -13.95 -18.98
CA SER A 344 4.09 -14.07 -17.55
C SER A 344 3.83 -12.69 -16.90
N PRO A 345 3.09 -12.64 -15.78
CA PRO A 345 2.93 -11.41 -15.01
C PRO A 345 4.29 -10.83 -14.57
N PHE A 346 5.24 -11.70 -14.23
CA PHE A 346 6.61 -11.30 -13.84
C PHE A 346 7.34 -10.58 -14.99
N LEU A 347 7.21 -11.07 -16.21
CA LEU A 347 7.82 -10.44 -17.37
C LEU A 347 7.23 -9.04 -17.63
N ARG A 348 5.91 -8.89 -17.50
CA ARG A 348 5.26 -7.57 -17.63
C ARG A 348 5.73 -6.60 -16.53
N ALA A 349 5.81 -7.08 -15.29
CA ALA A 349 6.27 -6.29 -14.16
C ALA A 349 7.72 -5.83 -14.33
N VAL A 350 8.65 -6.70 -14.70
CA VAL A 350 10.07 -6.31 -14.88
C VAL A 350 10.31 -5.43 -16.08
N ARG A 351 9.52 -5.55 -17.15
CA ARG A 351 9.57 -4.61 -18.29
C ARG A 351 9.14 -3.19 -17.90
N ASP A 352 8.37 -3.02 -16.84
CA ASP A 352 7.96 -1.73 -16.28
C ASP A 352 8.98 -1.23 -15.24
N PHE A 353 9.32 -2.06 -14.25
CA PHE A 353 10.13 -1.63 -13.12
C PHE A 353 11.63 -1.54 -13.40
N VAL A 354 12.20 -2.42 -14.24
CA VAL A 354 13.65 -2.38 -14.49
C VAL A 354 14.08 -1.07 -15.16
N PRO A 355 13.37 -0.57 -16.20
CA PRO A 355 13.69 0.73 -16.80
C PRO A 355 13.47 1.93 -15.87
N SER A 356 12.64 1.81 -14.83
CA SER A 356 12.41 2.91 -13.88
C SER A 356 13.58 3.17 -12.93
N LEU A 357 14.47 2.18 -12.70
CA LEU A 357 15.61 2.34 -11.80
C LEU A 357 16.61 3.41 -12.24
N PRO A 358 17.11 3.43 -13.49
CA PRO A 358 18.01 4.50 -13.94
C PRO A 358 17.30 5.87 -13.97
N GLU A 359 15.99 5.91 -14.17
CA GLU A 359 15.21 7.15 -14.11
C GLU A 359 15.16 7.70 -12.68
N LEU A 360 14.86 6.84 -11.70
CA LEU A 360 14.88 7.18 -10.28
C LEU A 360 16.28 7.66 -9.84
N ALA A 361 17.32 6.96 -10.32
CA ALA A 361 18.70 7.36 -10.08
C ALA A 361 18.98 8.78 -10.60
N ALA A 362 18.53 9.10 -11.80
CA ALA A 362 18.71 10.44 -12.39
C ALA A 362 17.95 11.52 -11.59
N LEU A 363 16.74 11.23 -11.13
CA LEU A 363 15.97 12.14 -10.28
C LEU A 363 16.66 12.37 -8.92
N ASP A 364 17.22 11.34 -8.30
CA ASP A 364 17.99 11.46 -7.07
C ASP A 364 19.27 12.28 -7.27
N ALA A 365 20.00 12.07 -8.38
CA ALA A 365 21.17 12.87 -8.70
C ALA A 365 20.81 14.36 -8.81
N ALA A 366 19.75 14.69 -9.54
CA ALA A 366 19.29 16.07 -9.70
C ALA A 366 18.80 16.66 -8.36
N ARG A 367 18.08 15.88 -7.55
CA ARG A 367 17.64 16.29 -6.21
C ARG A 367 18.82 16.59 -5.30
N ALA A 368 19.86 15.78 -5.30
CA ALA A 368 21.03 15.94 -4.47
C ALA A 368 21.73 17.29 -4.67
N ASP A 369 21.64 17.88 -5.88
CA ASP A 369 22.22 19.19 -6.19
C ASP A 369 21.42 20.36 -5.60
N THR A 370 20.18 20.14 -5.20
CA THR A 370 19.27 21.15 -4.64
C THR A 370 19.05 21.00 -3.14
N LEU A 371 19.54 19.92 -2.53
CA LEU A 371 19.39 19.68 -1.09
C LEU A 371 20.17 20.70 -0.25
N PRO A 372 19.65 21.04 0.95
CA PRO A 372 20.35 21.94 1.86
C PRO A 372 21.67 21.33 2.34
N ASP A 373 22.66 22.21 2.60
CA ASP A 373 23.97 21.82 3.15
C ASP A 373 23.84 21.48 4.64
N ARG A 374 23.55 20.23 4.93
CA ARG A 374 23.43 19.67 6.28
C ARG A 374 23.91 18.24 6.35
N ALA A 375 24.17 17.77 7.55
CA ALA A 375 24.38 16.34 7.82
C ALA A 375 23.09 15.54 7.52
N ALA A 376 23.26 14.30 7.03
CA ALA A 376 22.19 13.33 7.02
C ALA A 376 21.92 12.83 8.43
N THR A 377 20.69 12.48 8.74
CA THR A 377 20.38 11.70 9.94
C THR A 377 20.69 10.21 9.73
N VAL A 378 20.77 9.45 10.83
CA VAL A 378 20.92 7.99 10.77
C VAL A 378 19.74 7.38 10.00
N ALA A 379 18.50 7.84 10.25
CA ALA A 379 17.30 7.37 9.55
C ALA A 379 17.37 7.62 8.04
N GLU A 380 17.76 8.82 7.60
CA GLU A 380 17.90 9.15 6.17
C GLU A 380 18.96 8.29 5.48
N ARG A 381 20.08 8.04 6.14
CA ARG A 381 21.12 7.14 5.62
C ARG A 381 20.60 5.71 5.52
N TYR A 382 19.94 5.22 6.57
CA TYR A 382 19.34 3.89 6.60
C TYR A 382 18.35 3.70 5.45
N ASP A 383 17.38 4.58 5.28
CA ASP A 383 16.35 4.46 4.24
C ASP A 383 16.94 4.49 2.83
N CYS A 384 17.95 5.33 2.59
CA CYS A 384 18.66 5.36 1.32
C CYS A 384 19.34 4.02 1.00
N GLU A 385 19.94 3.37 1.98
CA GLU A 385 20.62 2.07 1.82
C GLU A 385 19.62 0.93 1.71
N ALA A 386 18.62 0.87 2.60
CA ALA A 386 17.57 -0.16 2.63
C ALA A 386 16.76 -0.19 1.33
N SER A 387 16.43 0.97 0.76
CA SER A 387 15.68 1.05 -0.51
C SER A 387 16.43 0.40 -1.68
N VAL A 388 17.75 0.53 -1.76
CA VAL A 388 18.56 -0.14 -2.82
C VAL A 388 18.49 -1.66 -2.67
N HIS A 389 18.62 -2.16 -1.44
CA HIS A 389 18.51 -3.60 -1.16
C HIS A 389 17.10 -4.13 -1.52
N SER A 390 16.06 -3.38 -1.16
CA SER A 390 14.68 -3.71 -1.49
C SER A 390 14.48 -3.84 -3.00
N PHE A 391 14.90 -2.87 -3.79
CA PHE A 391 14.77 -2.92 -5.26
C PHE A 391 15.54 -4.08 -5.88
N ARG A 392 16.76 -4.37 -5.42
CA ARG A 392 17.57 -5.50 -5.88
C ARG A 392 16.86 -6.84 -5.66
N VAL A 393 16.36 -7.05 -4.44
CA VAL A 393 15.70 -8.31 -4.07
C VAL A 393 14.36 -8.45 -4.79
N ARG A 394 13.54 -7.41 -4.84
CA ARG A 394 12.20 -7.44 -5.44
C ARG A 394 12.26 -7.57 -6.96
N PHE A 395 12.97 -6.70 -7.64
CA PHE A 395 13.00 -6.68 -9.10
C PHE A 395 13.90 -7.79 -9.67
N GLY A 396 15.01 -8.10 -9.00
CA GLY A 396 15.84 -9.26 -9.33
C GLY A 396 15.08 -10.57 -9.17
N GLY A 397 14.31 -10.73 -8.08
CA GLY A 397 13.47 -11.90 -7.83
C GLY A 397 12.39 -12.09 -8.89
N MET A 398 11.68 -11.02 -9.27
CA MET A 398 10.70 -11.09 -10.36
C MET A 398 11.35 -11.42 -11.72
N LEU A 399 12.53 -10.87 -12.03
CA LEU A 399 13.24 -11.20 -13.27
C LEU A 399 13.72 -12.65 -13.28
N LEU A 400 14.22 -13.17 -12.15
CA LEU A 400 14.53 -14.61 -12.02
C LEU A 400 13.30 -15.49 -12.29
N ARG A 401 12.13 -15.13 -11.77
CA ARG A 401 10.89 -15.87 -12.01
C ARG A 401 10.45 -15.78 -13.49
N ALA A 402 10.62 -14.63 -14.15
CA ALA A 402 10.33 -14.47 -15.57
C ALA A 402 11.22 -15.38 -16.43
N LEU A 403 12.53 -15.38 -16.19
CA LEU A 403 13.49 -16.25 -16.89
C LEU A 403 13.28 -17.73 -16.51
N GLY A 404 13.00 -18.00 -15.23
CA GLY A 404 12.75 -19.34 -14.70
C GLY A 404 11.51 -20.00 -15.32
N ALA A 405 10.50 -19.23 -15.71
CA ALA A 405 9.32 -19.76 -16.39
C ALA A 405 9.69 -20.47 -17.71
N GLU A 406 10.61 -19.88 -18.49
CA GLU A 406 11.13 -20.51 -19.72
C GLU A 406 11.92 -21.78 -19.44
N LEU A 407 12.68 -21.82 -18.33
CA LEU A 407 13.42 -23.03 -17.93
C LEU A 407 12.46 -24.16 -17.58
N VAL A 408 11.43 -23.86 -16.79
CA VAL A 408 10.42 -24.86 -16.36
C VAL A 408 9.60 -25.36 -17.55
N ALA A 409 9.22 -24.48 -18.47
CA ALA A 409 8.49 -24.84 -19.68
C ALA A 409 9.34 -25.59 -20.71
N GLY A 410 10.68 -25.60 -20.57
CA GLY A 410 11.58 -26.21 -21.51
C GLY A 410 11.82 -25.40 -22.79
N THR A 411 11.40 -24.15 -22.84
CA THR A 411 11.53 -23.22 -23.98
C THR A 411 12.79 -22.36 -23.92
N ALA A 412 13.50 -22.36 -22.76
CA ALA A 412 14.69 -21.54 -22.55
C ALA A 412 15.80 -21.83 -23.61
N THR A 413 16.21 -20.79 -24.32
CA THR A 413 17.38 -20.80 -25.20
C THR A 413 18.70 -20.86 -24.40
N PRO A 414 19.84 -21.10 -25.03
CA PRO A 414 21.14 -21.00 -24.36
C PRO A 414 21.38 -19.59 -23.75
N GLU A 415 20.89 -18.54 -24.41
CA GLU A 415 21.00 -17.17 -23.92
C GLU A 415 20.19 -16.99 -22.61
N VAL A 416 18.93 -17.38 -22.62
CA VAL A 416 18.06 -17.30 -21.40
C VAL A 416 18.69 -18.08 -20.24
N ARG A 417 19.22 -19.27 -20.47
CA ARG A 417 19.93 -20.08 -19.46
C ARG A 417 21.15 -19.37 -18.90
N ARG A 418 21.95 -18.75 -19.74
CA ARG A 418 23.14 -18.00 -19.34
C ARG A 418 22.75 -16.79 -18.47
N ARG A 419 21.77 -15.99 -18.92
CA ARG A 419 21.30 -14.81 -18.20
C ARG A 419 20.64 -15.16 -16.87
N HIS A 420 19.87 -16.26 -16.84
CA HIS A 420 19.33 -16.75 -15.59
C HIS A 420 20.44 -17.11 -14.58
N ALA A 421 21.49 -17.83 -15.01
CA ALA A 421 22.60 -18.22 -14.14
C ALA A 421 23.41 -16.99 -13.66
N GLU A 422 23.66 -16.03 -14.54
CA GLU A 422 24.33 -14.77 -14.21
C GLU A 422 23.53 -13.97 -13.15
N LEU A 423 22.23 -13.80 -13.38
CA LEU A 423 21.34 -13.10 -12.46
C LEU A 423 21.24 -13.83 -11.12
N LEU A 424 21.13 -15.16 -11.12
CA LEU A 424 21.05 -15.96 -9.88
C LEU A 424 22.28 -15.74 -9.01
N THR A 425 23.49 -15.70 -9.60
CA THR A 425 24.72 -15.45 -8.86
C THR A 425 24.71 -14.08 -8.19
N ALA A 426 24.35 -13.03 -8.92
CA ALA A 426 24.25 -11.68 -8.36
C ALA A 426 23.12 -11.57 -7.33
N TYR A 427 22.00 -12.23 -7.57
CA TYR A 427 20.85 -12.22 -6.67
C TYR A 427 21.16 -12.84 -5.32
N GLU A 428 21.89 -13.96 -5.27
CA GLU A 428 22.35 -14.59 -4.03
C GLU A 428 23.32 -13.69 -3.22
N GLU A 429 24.08 -12.84 -3.89
CA GLU A 429 24.89 -11.81 -3.24
C GLU A 429 24.02 -10.70 -2.66
N TRP A 430 23.01 -10.26 -3.37
CA TRP A 430 22.06 -9.26 -2.92
C TRP A 430 21.22 -9.73 -1.76
N GLU A 431 20.73 -11.00 -1.76
CA GLU A 431 20.03 -11.59 -0.62
C GLU A 431 20.88 -11.53 0.67
N ARG A 432 22.17 -11.91 0.55
CA ARG A 432 23.09 -11.87 1.70
C ARG A 432 23.37 -10.45 2.20
N ALA A 433 23.50 -9.50 1.28
CA ALA A 433 23.73 -8.09 1.62
C ALA A 433 22.50 -7.41 2.21
N ALA A 434 21.30 -7.80 1.78
CA ALA A 434 20.03 -7.25 2.26
C ALA A 434 19.68 -7.70 3.69
N GLU A 435 20.15 -8.88 4.12
CA GLU A 435 19.74 -9.49 5.40
C GLU A 435 19.97 -8.57 6.61
N PRO A 436 21.13 -7.95 6.83
CA PRO A 436 21.33 -7.03 7.95
C PRO A 436 20.61 -5.68 7.76
N ALA A 437 20.41 -5.23 6.53
CA ALA A 437 19.81 -3.94 6.23
C ALA A 437 18.29 -3.91 6.41
N THR A 438 17.61 -5.05 6.39
CA THR A 438 16.14 -5.10 6.53
C THR A 438 15.64 -5.13 7.96
N GLY A 439 16.49 -5.44 8.95
CA GLY A 439 16.11 -5.48 10.38
C GLY A 439 15.44 -6.78 10.82
N GLU A 440 14.74 -6.74 11.96
CA GLU A 440 14.11 -7.91 12.59
C GLU A 440 12.63 -8.03 12.17
N PRO A 441 12.11 -9.27 12.02
CA PRO A 441 10.71 -9.48 11.69
C PRO A 441 9.79 -9.02 12.81
N ILE A 442 8.66 -8.41 12.43
CA ILE A 442 7.62 -7.99 13.35
C ILE A 442 6.49 -9.02 13.32
N GLU A 443 5.92 -9.34 14.50
CA GLU A 443 4.77 -10.23 14.59
C GLU A 443 3.57 -9.66 13.82
N ILE A 444 2.89 -10.50 13.04
CA ILE A 444 1.72 -10.11 12.24
C ILE A 444 0.65 -9.45 13.11
N ALA A 445 0.42 -9.98 14.32
CA ALA A 445 -0.55 -9.42 15.26
C ALA A 445 -0.21 -7.98 15.65
N THR A 446 1.07 -7.65 15.82
CA THR A 446 1.55 -6.29 16.12
C THR A 446 1.32 -5.37 14.93
N LEU A 447 1.68 -5.78 13.72
CA LEU A 447 1.47 -5.00 12.48
C LEU A 447 -0.01 -4.71 12.25
N SER A 448 -0.84 -5.76 12.28
CA SER A 448 -2.27 -5.66 12.12
C SER A 448 -2.91 -4.83 13.26
N GLY A 449 -2.37 -4.94 14.48
CA GLY A 449 -2.83 -4.14 15.63
C GLY A 449 -2.61 -2.65 15.44
N VAL A 450 -1.43 -2.24 14.98
CA VAL A 450 -1.14 -0.84 14.67
C VAL A 450 -2.05 -0.32 13.56
N GLN A 451 -2.20 -1.08 12.48
CA GLN A 451 -3.05 -0.70 11.35
C GLN A 451 -4.53 -0.63 11.76
N TYR A 452 -5.01 -1.58 12.56
CA TYR A 452 -6.38 -1.59 13.09
C TYR A 452 -6.66 -0.40 14.01
N ALA A 453 -5.76 -0.10 14.96
CA ALA A 453 -5.90 1.01 15.87
C ALA A 453 -5.92 2.37 15.13
N ALA A 454 -5.02 2.54 14.16
CA ALA A 454 -4.95 3.75 13.33
C ALA A 454 -6.20 3.92 12.44
N LEU A 455 -6.71 2.83 11.88
CA LEU A 455 -7.96 2.80 11.12
C LEU A 455 -9.14 3.26 11.97
N LEU A 456 -9.28 2.77 13.21
CA LEU A 456 -10.34 3.19 14.12
C LEU A 456 -10.22 4.68 14.49
N ALA A 457 -9.00 5.18 14.72
CA ALA A 457 -8.77 6.60 14.99
C ALA A 457 -9.16 7.48 13.77
N ALA A 458 -8.78 7.06 12.56
CA ALA A 458 -9.14 7.75 11.33
C ALA A 458 -10.65 7.72 11.07
N ALA A 459 -11.33 6.60 11.35
CA ALA A 459 -12.77 6.47 11.24
C ALA A 459 -13.51 7.39 12.22
N ASP A 460 -13.03 7.50 13.46
CA ASP A 460 -13.60 8.42 14.46
C ASP A 460 -13.41 9.89 14.03
N HIS A 461 -12.25 10.24 13.49
CA HIS A 461 -12.03 11.55 12.89
C HIS A 461 -13.00 11.81 11.73
N ALA A 462 -13.13 10.87 10.80
CA ALA A 462 -14.02 11.00 9.64
C ALA A 462 -15.49 11.13 10.07
N ARG A 463 -15.92 10.38 11.07
CA ARG A 463 -17.27 10.46 11.64
C ARG A 463 -17.65 11.88 12.10
N VAL A 464 -16.67 12.61 12.63
CA VAL A 464 -16.88 13.98 13.16
C VAL A 464 -16.67 15.04 12.09
N SER A 465 -15.68 14.85 11.20
CA SER A 465 -15.22 15.88 10.25
C SER A 465 -15.87 15.81 8.88
N VAL A 466 -16.42 14.63 8.50
CA VAL A 466 -17.06 14.42 7.20
C VAL A 466 -18.58 14.32 7.36
N PRO A 467 -19.38 15.23 6.80
CA PRO A 467 -20.83 15.15 6.85
C PRO A 467 -21.34 13.83 6.23
N ALA A 468 -22.44 13.31 6.74
CA ALA A 468 -23.15 12.25 6.03
C ALA A 468 -23.63 12.79 4.66
N PRO A 469 -23.56 11.96 3.59
CA PRO A 469 -24.09 12.37 2.31
C PRO A 469 -25.58 12.69 2.43
N ASP A 470 -26.01 13.77 1.74
CA ASP A 470 -27.42 14.15 1.70
C ASP A 470 -28.18 13.08 0.85
N PRO A 471 -29.17 12.40 1.44
CA PRO A 471 -29.96 11.41 0.70
C PRO A 471 -30.77 12.01 -0.48
N GLY A 472 -30.85 13.34 -0.59
CA GLY A 472 -31.58 14.04 -1.63
C GLY A 472 -30.77 14.48 -2.86
N THR A 473 -29.44 14.26 -2.89
CA THR A 473 -28.60 14.65 -4.03
C THR A 473 -28.36 13.53 -5.04
N ASP A 474 -29.42 12.92 -5.49
CA ASP A 474 -29.43 12.22 -6.80
C ASP A 474 -29.44 13.29 -7.90
N ARG A 475 -28.30 13.88 -8.19
CA ARG A 475 -28.13 14.80 -9.31
C ARG A 475 -27.28 14.15 -10.36
N ASP A 476 -27.99 13.78 -11.43
CA ASP A 476 -27.53 13.66 -12.80
C ASP A 476 -26.01 13.72 -13.00
N LEU A 477 -25.39 12.55 -13.06
CA LEU A 477 -24.12 12.36 -13.75
C LEU A 477 -24.49 11.98 -15.19
N GLY A 478 -24.72 13.03 -16.02
CA GLY A 478 -24.81 12.90 -17.48
C GLY A 478 -23.44 12.66 -18.09
#